data_d76f3c2d23bc77d2ccbec6177272b506
#
_entry.id   d76f3c2d23bc77d2ccbec6177272b506
#
_cell.length_a   1.000
_cell.length_b   1.000
_cell.length_c   1.000
_cell.angle_alpha   90.00
_cell.angle_beta   90.00
_cell.angle_gamma   90.00
#
_symmetry.space_group_name_H-M   'P 1'
#
loop_
_entity.id
_entity.type
_entity.pdbx_description
1 polymer ?
#
loop_
_entity_poly.entity_id
_entity_poly.type
_entity_poly.pdbx_seq_one_letter_code
_entity_poly.pdbx_strand_id
1 'polypeptide(L)'
;MRIVVLAGGTSTERDVSISSGLLVSAALREKGHHVVLLDVFTGYEKDIFDVDELFKQNYSFTDSASVGDTISDIDEVRENRRDKTNRYLGENVIDICANADITFFALHGGEGENGKLQATFDLLGLKYTGSGYLGSALAMNKGLTKSVLIQNKVLTPRGEIFNSPEEAADWKIFPCVVKPCSGGSSVGITIVETQEDFKNSVREAFSYGETEIVVEQYVKGREFSVGVVGGKALPPIEIIPKTGFYDYKTKYQAGAATEVCPADITHEQDGIMRSAAEKTYEALHLESYARVDFILDKGNNAYCLEANTLPGMTPTSLLPQEAAVEGIGYADLCELIIKNSLEKYNR
;
A
#
# COMPACT_ATOMS: atom_id res chain seq x y z
N MET A 1 8.27 5.13 -23.90
CA MET A 1 6.85 4.77 -23.71
C MET A 1 6.04 6.00 -23.31
N ARG A 2 4.71 5.96 -23.53
CA ARG A 2 3.76 6.88 -22.92
C ARG A 2 3.27 6.28 -21.63
N ILE A 3 3.43 6.98 -20.51
CA ILE A 3 3.07 6.49 -19.20
C ILE A 3 2.17 7.53 -18.52
N VAL A 4 1.02 7.10 -18.02
CA VAL A 4 0.25 7.91 -17.08
C VAL A 4 0.64 7.48 -15.67
N VAL A 5 0.96 8.43 -14.81
CA VAL A 5 1.11 8.19 -13.37
C VAL A 5 -0.15 8.71 -12.70
N LEU A 6 -0.91 7.83 -12.05
CA LEU A 6 -2.07 8.19 -11.24
C LEU A 6 -1.66 8.34 -9.78
N ALA A 7 -1.97 9.51 -9.20
CA ALA A 7 -1.69 9.84 -7.82
C ALA A 7 -2.91 10.50 -7.16
N GLY A 8 -2.80 10.96 -5.93
CA GLY A 8 -3.85 11.67 -5.22
C GLY A 8 -4.98 10.76 -4.75
N GLY A 9 -6.19 10.97 -5.21
CA GLY A 9 -7.37 10.24 -4.76
C GLY A 9 -7.98 10.82 -3.47
N THR A 10 -8.77 10.01 -2.75
CA THR A 10 -9.51 10.46 -1.56
C THR A 10 -9.20 9.65 -0.30
N SER A 11 -8.06 8.93 -0.28
CA SER A 11 -7.60 8.25 0.92
C SER A 11 -6.93 9.22 1.90
N THR A 12 -6.78 8.80 3.14
CA THR A 12 -6.01 9.54 4.15
C THR A 12 -4.51 9.66 3.81
N GLU A 13 -4.05 8.89 2.80
CA GLU A 13 -2.67 8.87 2.32
C GLU A 13 -2.48 9.68 1.02
N ARG A 14 -3.43 10.56 0.69
CA ARG A 14 -3.41 11.40 -0.51
C ARG A 14 -2.09 12.14 -0.73
N ASP A 15 -1.55 12.77 0.31
CA ASP A 15 -0.34 13.60 0.19
C ASP A 15 0.91 12.74 -0.08
N VAL A 16 0.97 11.56 0.52
CA VAL A 16 2.02 10.57 0.24
C VAL A 16 1.92 10.07 -1.20
N SER A 17 0.70 9.86 -1.68
CA SER A 17 0.42 9.49 -3.06
C SER A 17 0.87 10.57 -4.06
N ILE A 18 0.58 11.84 -3.80
CA ILE A 18 1.02 12.95 -4.65
C ILE A 18 2.55 13.04 -4.68
N SER A 19 3.21 12.95 -3.52
CA SER A 19 4.66 12.90 -3.43
C SER A 19 5.27 11.75 -4.22
N SER A 20 4.74 10.54 -4.04
CA SER A 20 5.15 9.35 -4.79
C SER A 20 4.97 9.56 -6.29
N GLY A 21 3.80 10.09 -6.72
CA GLY A 21 3.49 10.35 -8.12
C GLY A 21 4.45 11.33 -8.79
N LEU A 22 4.80 12.42 -8.11
CA LEU A 22 5.78 13.40 -8.60
C LEU A 22 7.15 12.78 -8.79
N LEU A 23 7.64 12.06 -7.77
CA LEU A 23 8.98 11.47 -7.80
C LEU A 23 9.09 10.33 -8.82
N VAL A 24 8.07 9.46 -8.92
CA VAL A 24 7.98 8.42 -9.96
C VAL A 24 7.96 9.06 -11.35
N SER A 25 7.15 10.13 -11.54
CA SER A 25 7.07 10.82 -12.83
C SER A 25 8.42 11.43 -13.23
N ALA A 26 9.13 12.05 -12.29
CA ALA A 26 10.47 12.60 -12.54
C ALA A 26 11.46 11.50 -12.93
N ALA A 27 11.47 10.39 -12.18
CA ALA A 27 12.36 9.26 -12.43
C ALA A 27 12.10 8.60 -13.80
N LEU A 28 10.84 8.42 -14.18
CA LEU A 28 10.48 7.86 -15.49
C LEU A 28 10.80 8.83 -16.65
N ARG A 29 10.67 10.14 -16.45
CA ARG A 29 11.12 11.16 -17.42
C ARG A 29 12.64 11.13 -17.62
N GLU A 30 13.40 10.98 -16.54
CA GLU A 30 14.86 10.80 -16.59
C GLU A 30 15.25 9.58 -17.44
N LYS A 31 14.45 8.52 -17.42
CA LYS A 31 14.60 7.33 -18.27
C LYS A 31 14.12 7.53 -19.72
N GLY A 32 13.69 8.74 -20.08
CA GLY A 32 13.30 9.09 -21.46
C GLY A 32 11.87 8.71 -21.83
N HIS A 33 11.00 8.49 -20.86
CA HIS A 33 9.57 8.28 -21.10
C HIS A 33 8.82 9.60 -21.20
N HIS A 34 7.69 9.59 -21.93
CA HIS A 34 6.71 10.67 -21.94
C HIS A 34 5.69 10.41 -20.84
N VAL A 35 5.69 11.24 -19.80
CA VAL A 35 4.94 10.95 -18.57
C VAL A 35 3.92 12.04 -18.28
N VAL A 36 2.67 11.66 -18.16
CA VAL A 36 1.55 12.51 -17.70
C VAL A 36 1.23 12.14 -16.26
N LEU A 37 1.30 13.11 -15.33
CA LEU A 37 0.88 12.94 -13.94
C LEU A 37 -0.53 13.49 -13.75
N LEU A 38 -1.46 12.63 -13.31
CA LEU A 38 -2.85 12.97 -13.05
C LEU A 38 -3.25 12.64 -11.62
N ASP A 39 -4.09 13.49 -11.05
CA ASP A 39 -4.87 13.11 -9.88
C ASP A 39 -6.03 12.20 -10.32
N VAL A 40 -6.14 11.01 -9.74
CA VAL A 40 -7.17 10.03 -10.10
C VAL A 40 -8.58 10.54 -9.82
N PHE A 41 -8.75 11.40 -8.81
CA PHE A 41 -10.05 11.90 -8.37
C PHE A 41 -10.45 13.20 -9.06
N THR A 42 -9.57 14.20 -9.17
CA THR A 42 -9.91 15.47 -9.85
C THR A 42 -9.80 15.34 -11.36
N GLY A 43 -8.84 14.53 -11.85
CA GLY A 43 -8.66 14.30 -13.28
C GLY A 43 -8.03 15.48 -14.03
N TYR A 44 -8.40 15.61 -15.30
CA TYR A 44 -8.00 16.69 -16.18
C TYR A 44 -9.23 17.50 -16.61
N GLU A 45 -9.45 18.62 -15.98
CA GLU A 45 -10.69 19.41 -16.04
C GLU A 45 -10.77 20.37 -17.24
N LYS A 46 -10.34 19.93 -18.45
CA LYS A 46 -10.53 20.67 -19.70
C LYS A 46 -11.44 19.91 -20.65
N ASP A 47 -12.42 20.61 -21.22
CA ASP A 47 -13.42 20.02 -22.14
C ASP A 47 -12.80 19.62 -23.48
N ILE A 48 -11.79 20.38 -23.95
CA ILE A 48 -11.09 20.14 -25.21
C ILE A 48 -9.59 20.10 -24.92
N PHE A 49 -8.94 19.01 -25.30
CA PHE A 49 -7.50 18.83 -25.15
C PHE A 49 -6.95 17.89 -26.21
N ASP A 50 -5.65 18.04 -26.50
CA ASP A 50 -4.88 17.13 -27.33
C ASP A 50 -4.05 16.20 -26.41
N VAL A 51 -4.40 14.91 -26.41
CA VAL A 51 -3.71 13.91 -25.58
C VAL A 51 -2.23 13.78 -25.98
N ASP A 52 -1.93 13.85 -27.27
CA ASP A 52 -0.54 13.79 -27.76
C ASP A 52 0.29 14.94 -27.22
N GLU A 53 -0.30 16.12 -27.10
CA GLU A 53 0.36 17.28 -26.55
C GLU A 53 0.62 17.15 -25.05
N LEU A 54 -0.31 16.55 -24.30
CA LEU A 54 -0.09 16.27 -22.87
C LEU A 54 1.15 15.40 -22.63
N PHE A 55 1.32 14.35 -23.44
CA PHE A 55 2.49 13.49 -23.34
C PHE A 55 3.78 14.18 -23.81
N LYS A 56 3.75 14.97 -24.87
CA LYS A 56 4.91 15.74 -25.35
C LYS A 56 5.40 16.75 -24.32
N GLN A 57 4.47 17.43 -23.63
CA GLN A 57 4.78 18.42 -22.61
C GLN A 57 5.10 17.80 -21.25
N ASN A 58 4.93 16.47 -21.09
CA ASN A 58 5.04 15.80 -19.79
C ASN A 58 4.15 16.49 -18.75
N TYR A 59 2.85 16.63 -19.06
CA TYR A 59 1.90 17.33 -18.20
C TYR A 59 1.93 16.81 -16.75
N SER A 60 1.78 17.73 -15.80
CA SER A 60 1.63 17.43 -14.39
C SER A 60 0.52 18.30 -13.79
N PHE A 61 -0.38 17.71 -13.02
CA PHE A 61 -1.43 18.48 -12.35
C PHE A 61 -0.88 19.33 -11.19
N THR A 62 0.31 19.02 -10.70
CA THR A 62 1.04 19.77 -9.68
C THR A 62 2.55 19.67 -9.89
N ASP A 63 3.28 20.71 -9.52
CA ASP A 63 4.74 20.75 -9.58
C ASP A 63 5.38 20.69 -8.19
N SER A 64 4.56 20.69 -7.14
CA SER A 64 5.04 20.67 -5.76
C SER A 64 4.39 19.55 -4.96
N ALA A 65 5.23 18.75 -4.29
CA ALA A 65 4.79 17.87 -3.22
C ALA A 65 5.07 18.59 -1.90
N SER A 66 4.03 19.00 -1.21
CA SER A 66 4.15 19.28 0.22
C SER A 66 3.51 18.12 0.97
N VAL A 67 4.34 17.18 1.43
CA VAL A 67 3.94 16.37 2.60
C VAL A 67 4.07 17.35 3.76
N GLY A 68 3.04 18.17 3.93
CA GLY A 68 2.99 19.15 5.01
C GLY A 68 2.63 18.47 6.34
N ASP A 69 2.82 19.20 7.44
CA ASP A 69 2.36 18.78 8.78
C ASP A 69 0.82 18.67 8.89
N THR A 70 0.09 19.08 7.85
CA THR A 70 -1.38 19.01 7.75
C THR A 70 -1.78 18.06 6.63
N ILE A 71 -2.57 17.05 6.99
CA ILE A 71 -3.20 16.11 6.04
C ILE A 71 -4.18 16.89 5.17
N SER A 72 -4.17 16.64 3.86
CA SER A 72 -5.15 17.22 2.91
C SER A 72 -6.58 17.02 3.42
N ASP A 73 -7.36 18.07 3.45
CA ASP A 73 -8.79 18.00 3.75
C ASP A 73 -9.51 17.39 2.54
N ILE A 74 -9.90 16.13 2.69
CA ILE A 74 -10.58 15.37 1.64
C ILE A 74 -11.93 15.96 1.27
N ASP A 75 -12.62 16.58 2.22
CA ASP A 75 -13.90 17.23 1.95
C ASP A 75 -13.69 18.51 1.13
N GLU A 76 -12.63 19.27 1.40
CA GLU A 76 -12.23 20.39 0.56
C GLU A 76 -11.86 19.93 -0.88
N VAL A 77 -11.13 18.82 -1.02
CA VAL A 77 -10.81 18.23 -2.34
C VAL A 77 -12.08 17.85 -3.10
N ARG A 78 -13.09 17.27 -2.43
CA ARG A 78 -14.39 16.95 -3.02
C ARG A 78 -15.18 18.19 -3.42
N GLU A 79 -15.17 19.21 -2.56
CA GLU A 79 -15.85 20.47 -2.81
C GLU A 79 -15.24 21.27 -3.97
N ASN A 80 -13.93 21.21 -4.13
CA ASN A 80 -13.22 21.93 -5.18
C ASN A 80 -13.23 21.21 -6.55
N ARG A 81 -13.57 19.91 -6.59
CA ARG A 81 -13.67 19.15 -7.83
C ARG A 81 -14.76 19.75 -8.75
N ARG A 82 -14.44 19.96 -10.03
CA ARG A 82 -15.37 20.50 -11.03
C ARG A 82 -16.59 19.60 -11.24
N ASP A 83 -16.35 18.31 -11.45
CA ASP A 83 -17.40 17.29 -11.55
C ASP A 83 -17.94 16.94 -10.16
N LYS A 84 -19.19 17.35 -9.88
CA LYS A 84 -19.89 17.10 -8.61
C LYS A 84 -20.56 15.74 -8.56
N THR A 85 -20.17 14.80 -9.41
CA THR A 85 -20.69 13.43 -9.36
C THR A 85 -20.03 12.62 -8.25
N ASN A 86 -20.65 11.47 -7.90
CA ASN A 86 -20.09 10.51 -6.94
C ASN A 86 -19.06 9.54 -7.57
N ARG A 87 -18.59 9.81 -8.80
CA ARG A 87 -17.60 8.96 -9.48
C ARG A 87 -16.25 9.11 -8.79
N TYR A 88 -15.54 8.01 -8.57
CA TYR A 88 -14.17 8.06 -8.06
C TYR A 88 -13.20 8.63 -9.10
N LEU A 89 -13.35 8.22 -10.36
CA LEU A 89 -12.49 8.68 -11.45
C LEU A 89 -12.90 10.09 -11.91
N GLY A 90 -11.94 10.98 -11.92
CA GLY A 90 -12.11 12.36 -12.39
C GLY A 90 -12.30 12.47 -13.91
N GLU A 91 -12.62 13.69 -14.37
CA GLU A 91 -12.81 13.95 -15.80
C GLU A 91 -11.56 13.57 -16.60
N ASN A 92 -11.77 12.96 -17.77
CA ASN A 92 -10.74 12.58 -18.76
C ASN A 92 -9.65 11.59 -18.27
N VAL A 93 -9.71 11.07 -17.05
CA VAL A 93 -8.72 10.13 -16.54
C VAL A 93 -8.65 8.88 -17.44
N ILE A 94 -9.79 8.27 -17.73
CA ILE A 94 -9.85 7.04 -18.54
C ILE A 94 -9.39 7.32 -19.97
N ASP A 95 -9.82 8.40 -20.57
CA ASP A 95 -9.46 8.76 -21.97
C ASP A 95 -7.95 9.00 -22.11
N ILE A 96 -7.33 9.64 -21.13
CA ILE A 96 -5.87 9.84 -21.14
C ILE A 96 -5.14 8.53 -20.89
N CYS A 97 -5.59 7.70 -19.94
CA CYS A 97 -5.01 6.39 -19.66
C CYS A 97 -5.13 5.44 -20.87
N ALA A 98 -6.20 5.51 -21.64
CA ALA A 98 -6.40 4.73 -22.85
C ALA A 98 -5.38 5.03 -23.97
N ASN A 99 -4.73 6.17 -23.92
CA ASN A 99 -3.67 6.58 -24.84
C ASN A 99 -2.25 6.35 -24.32
N ALA A 100 -2.10 5.70 -23.16
CA ALA A 100 -0.83 5.30 -22.58
C ALA A 100 -0.48 3.84 -22.90
N ASP A 101 0.81 3.54 -22.93
CA ASP A 101 1.30 2.15 -23.01
C ASP A 101 1.02 1.38 -21.71
N ILE A 102 1.06 2.12 -20.56
CA ILE A 102 0.75 1.62 -19.23
C ILE A 102 0.45 2.79 -18.27
N THR A 103 -0.37 2.53 -17.27
CA THR A 103 -0.63 3.45 -16.16
C THR A 103 0.12 2.99 -14.90
N PHE A 104 0.98 3.85 -14.35
CA PHE A 104 1.64 3.61 -13.07
C PHE A 104 0.73 4.06 -11.93
N PHE A 105 0.35 3.14 -11.04
CA PHE A 105 -0.44 3.46 -9.85
C PHE A 105 0.49 3.88 -8.71
N ALA A 106 0.60 5.19 -8.48
CA ALA A 106 1.29 5.80 -7.34
C ALA A 106 0.28 6.17 -6.24
N LEU A 107 -0.76 5.34 -6.09
CA LEU A 107 -1.85 5.52 -5.14
C LEU A 107 -1.54 4.77 -3.83
N HIS A 108 -2.13 5.21 -2.72
CA HIS A 108 -2.00 4.55 -1.44
C HIS A 108 -3.34 4.52 -0.73
N GLY A 109 -3.68 3.33 -0.18
CA GLY A 109 -4.94 3.12 0.54
C GLY A 109 -6.20 3.19 -0.31
N GLY A 110 -7.34 2.95 0.32
CA GLY A 110 -8.68 3.11 -0.25
C GLY A 110 -8.90 2.41 -1.59
N GLU A 111 -9.57 3.10 -2.50
CA GLU A 111 -9.92 2.58 -3.84
C GLU A 111 -8.69 2.29 -4.73
N GLY A 112 -7.55 2.86 -4.41
CA GLY A 112 -6.30 2.58 -5.13
C GLY A 112 -5.77 1.18 -4.88
N GLU A 113 -5.98 0.63 -3.67
CA GLU A 113 -5.42 -0.65 -3.24
C GLU A 113 -6.45 -1.77 -3.02
N ASN A 114 -7.77 -1.49 -3.00
CA ASN A 114 -8.79 -2.48 -2.67
C ASN A 114 -9.28 -3.33 -3.86
N GLY A 115 -8.65 -3.23 -5.02
CA GLY A 115 -8.99 -3.99 -6.22
C GLY A 115 -10.05 -3.36 -7.12
N LYS A 116 -10.79 -2.35 -6.67
CA LYS A 116 -11.86 -1.72 -7.47
C LYS A 116 -11.33 -0.99 -8.69
N LEU A 117 -10.26 -0.20 -8.52
CA LEU A 117 -9.61 0.50 -9.62
C LEU A 117 -8.99 -0.48 -10.60
N GLN A 118 -8.31 -1.51 -10.10
CA GLN A 118 -7.73 -2.59 -10.89
C GLN A 118 -8.80 -3.30 -11.75
N ALA A 119 -9.91 -3.71 -11.14
CA ALA A 119 -11.03 -4.32 -11.87
C ALA A 119 -11.63 -3.39 -12.94
N THR A 120 -11.71 -2.09 -12.66
CA THR A 120 -12.18 -1.10 -13.65
C THR A 120 -11.24 -1.04 -14.84
N PHE A 121 -9.93 -1.01 -14.61
CA PHE A 121 -8.93 -0.99 -15.67
C PHE A 121 -8.92 -2.29 -16.47
N ASP A 122 -9.07 -3.45 -15.80
CA ASP A 122 -9.20 -4.75 -16.48
C ASP A 122 -10.40 -4.78 -17.43
N LEU A 123 -11.57 -4.30 -16.98
CA LEU A 123 -12.79 -4.24 -17.83
C LEU A 123 -12.65 -3.31 -19.02
N LEU A 124 -11.84 -2.25 -18.89
CA LEU A 124 -11.56 -1.29 -19.96
C LEU A 124 -10.39 -1.70 -20.84
N GLY A 125 -9.72 -2.82 -20.54
CA GLY A 125 -8.52 -3.28 -21.28
C GLY A 125 -7.31 -2.36 -21.10
N LEU A 126 -7.24 -1.59 -20.01
CA LEU A 126 -6.16 -0.67 -19.71
C LEU A 126 -5.06 -1.36 -18.90
N LYS A 127 -3.81 -1.14 -19.28
CA LYS A 127 -2.66 -1.72 -18.57
C LYS A 127 -2.28 -0.82 -17.38
N TYR A 128 -1.96 -1.46 -16.26
CA TYR A 128 -1.53 -0.77 -15.02
C TYR A 128 -0.43 -1.56 -14.29
N THR A 129 0.29 -0.87 -13.40
CA THR A 129 1.34 -1.48 -12.57
C THR A 129 0.76 -2.09 -11.30
N GLY A 130 1.50 -3.08 -10.75
CA GLY A 130 1.16 -3.74 -9.49
C GLY A 130 0.24 -4.93 -9.65
N SER A 131 -0.32 -5.36 -8.53
CA SER A 131 -1.20 -6.54 -8.45
C SER A 131 -2.54 -6.31 -9.13
N GLY A 132 -3.13 -7.39 -9.65
CA GLY A 132 -4.49 -7.40 -10.20
C GLY A 132 -5.56 -7.25 -9.13
N TYR A 133 -6.83 -7.15 -9.55
CA TYR A 133 -7.97 -6.88 -8.66
C TYR A 133 -8.09 -7.89 -7.51
N LEU A 134 -7.88 -9.19 -7.79
CA LEU A 134 -8.03 -10.24 -6.79
C LEU A 134 -6.96 -10.12 -5.69
N GLY A 135 -5.69 -10.02 -6.06
CA GLY A 135 -4.58 -9.88 -5.11
C GLY A 135 -4.72 -8.62 -4.27
N SER A 136 -5.08 -7.50 -4.90
CA SER A 136 -5.33 -6.23 -4.21
C SER A 136 -6.49 -6.32 -3.21
N ALA A 137 -7.61 -6.94 -3.60
CA ALA A 137 -8.75 -7.10 -2.69
C ALA A 137 -8.45 -8.04 -1.51
N LEU A 138 -7.72 -9.14 -1.76
CA LEU A 138 -7.31 -10.07 -0.71
C LEU A 138 -6.36 -9.39 0.28
N ALA A 139 -5.33 -8.69 -0.21
CA ALA A 139 -4.34 -8.02 0.63
C ALA A 139 -4.93 -6.88 1.46
N MET A 140 -5.88 -6.13 0.91
CA MET A 140 -6.54 -5.02 1.62
C MET A 140 -7.37 -5.52 2.81
N ASN A 141 -8.02 -6.67 2.72
CA ASN A 141 -8.83 -7.23 3.79
C ASN A 141 -7.98 -8.13 4.71
N LYS A 142 -7.65 -7.64 5.89
CA LYS A 142 -6.79 -8.34 6.87
C LYS A 142 -7.36 -9.70 7.32
N GLY A 143 -8.68 -9.84 7.38
CA GLY A 143 -9.35 -11.11 7.71
C GLY A 143 -9.16 -12.15 6.61
N LEU A 144 -9.40 -11.75 5.35
CA LEU A 144 -9.18 -12.62 4.19
C LEU A 144 -7.69 -12.95 4.03
N THR A 145 -6.80 -11.95 4.13
CA THR A 145 -5.36 -12.17 4.15
C THR A 145 -4.98 -13.25 5.15
N LYS A 146 -5.39 -13.10 6.42
CA LYS A 146 -5.12 -14.08 7.47
C LYS A 146 -5.59 -15.49 7.11
N SER A 147 -6.79 -15.61 6.61
CA SER A 147 -7.38 -16.92 6.21
C SER A 147 -6.57 -17.57 5.10
N VAL A 148 -6.14 -16.81 4.10
CA VAL A 148 -5.29 -17.29 2.99
C VAL A 148 -3.90 -17.69 3.51
N LEU A 149 -3.28 -16.89 4.38
CA LEU A 149 -1.97 -17.17 4.95
C LEU A 149 -1.97 -18.47 5.77
N ILE A 150 -2.97 -18.68 6.62
CA ILE A 150 -3.12 -19.90 7.42
C ILE A 150 -3.25 -21.12 6.50
N GLN A 151 -4.09 -21.05 5.46
CA GLN A 151 -4.27 -22.14 4.49
C GLN A 151 -2.97 -22.50 3.75
N ASN A 152 -2.13 -21.49 3.48
CA ASN A 152 -0.85 -21.65 2.79
C ASN A 152 0.34 -21.85 3.75
N LYS A 153 0.09 -22.08 5.04
CA LYS A 153 1.10 -22.34 6.08
C LYS A 153 2.13 -21.20 6.22
N VAL A 154 1.70 -19.98 5.98
CA VAL A 154 2.46 -18.77 6.34
C VAL A 154 2.09 -18.43 7.79
N LEU A 155 3.10 -18.24 8.62
CA LEU A 155 2.88 -17.92 10.02
C LEU A 155 2.32 -16.51 10.16
N THR A 156 1.21 -16.37 10.87
CA THR A 156 0.54 -15.11 11.19
C THR A 156 0.08 -15.15 12.65
N PRO A 157 -0.07 -14.04 13.37
CA PRO A 157 -0.55 -14.06 14.75
C PRO A 157 -1.88 -14.83 14.85
N ARG A 158 -2.03 -15.66 15.90
CA ARG A 158 -3.30 -16.34 16.14
C ARG A 158 -4.41 -15.31 16.33
N GLY A 159 -5.50 -15.43 15.56
CA GLY A 159 -6.58 -14.48 15.61
C GLY A 159 -7.86 -14.99 14.97
N GLU A 160 -8.92 -14.23 15.14
CA GLU A 160 -10.27 -14.53 14.66
C GLU A 160 -10.88 -13.28 14.03
N ILE A 161 -11.85 -13.50 13.13
CA ILE A 161 -12.64 -12.46 12.49
C ILE A 161 -13.99 -12.42 13.17
N PHE A 162 -14.48 -11.23 13.49
CA PHE A 162 -15.77 -11.01 14.13
C PHE A 162 -16.62 -10.04 13.32
N ASN A 163 -17.91 -10.37 13.20
CA ASN A 163 -18.88 -9.56 12.44
C ASN A 163 -19.72 -8.66 13.34
N SER A 164 -19.58 -8.80 14.64
CA SER A 164 -20.25 -7.95 15.62
C SER A 164 -19.49 -7.89 16.96
N PRO A 165 -19.73 -6.84 17.77
CA PRO A 165 -19.16 -6.77 19.11
C PRO A 165 -19.57 -7.93 20.03
N GLU A 166 -20.76 -8.49 19.82
CA GLU A 166 -21.31 -9.61 20.59
C GLU A 166 -20.52 -10.90 20.31
N GLU A 167 -20.18 -11.18 19.05
CA GLU A 167 -19.35 -12.32 18.67
C GLU A 167 -17.96 -12.23 19.29
N ALA A 168 -17.37 -11.04 19.36
CA ALA A 168 -16.05 -10.83 19.94
C ALA A 168 -16.02 -10.97 21.48
N ALA A 169 -17.17 -10.97 22.17
CA ALA A 169 -17.24 -10.93 23.64
C ALA A 169 -16.57 -12.13 24.33
N ASP A 170 -16.43 -13.27 23.63
CA ASP A 170 -15.83 -14.49 24.16
C ASP A 170 -14.30 -14.59 23.95
N TRP A 171 -13.68 -13.59 23.36
CA TRP A 171 -12.22 -13.53 23.24
C TRP A 171 -11.54 -13.50 24.60
N LYS A 172 -10.50 -14.34 24.80
CA LYS A 172 -9.84 -14.54 26.10
C LYS A 172 -8.30 -14.42 26.05
N ILE A 173 -7.71 -14.16 24.90
CA ILE A 173 -6.26 -14.08 24.74
C ILE A 173 -5.80 -12.64 24.88
N PHE A 174 -5.03 -12.33 25.93
CA PHE A 174 -4.46 -11.02 26.20
C PHE A 174 -2.95 -11.09 26.46
N PRO A 175 -2.17 -10.07 26.09
CA PRO A 175 -2.60 -8.91 25.29
C PRO A 175 -3.01 -9.32 23.88
N CYS A 176 -3.92 -8.52 23.27
CA CYS A 176 -4.37 -8.73 21.91
C CYS A 176 -4.34 -7.42 21.11
N VAL A 177 -4.49 -7.53 19.79
CA VAL A 177 -4.60 -6.39 18.87
C VAL A 177 -5.96 -6.46 18.20
N VAL A 178 -6.72 -5.37 18.31
CA VAL A 178 -8.00 -5.17 17.61
C VAL A 178 -7.72 -4.32 16.38
N LYS A 179 -8.18 -4.77 15.21
CA LYS A 179 -7.92 -4.11 13.91
C LYS A 179 -9.19 -4.05 13.07
N PRO A 180 -9.51 -2.92 12.41
CA PRO A 180 -10.40 -2.92 11.26
C PRO A 180 -9.92 -3.90 10.18
N CYS A 181 -10.82 -4.59 9.50
CA CYS A 181 -10.43 -5.51 8.41
C CYS A 181 -9.92 -4.76 7.19
N SER A 182 -10.55 -3.64 6.84
CA SER A 182 -10.11 -2.78 5.74
C SER A 182 -9.38 -1.54 6.27
N GLY A 183 -8.80 -0.77 5.37
CA GLY A 183 -8.05 0.43 5.75
C GLY A 183 -6.57 0.18 5.98
N GLY A 184 -5.82 1.29 6.05
CA GLY A 184 -4.37 1.32 6.14
C GLY A 184 -3.84 2.21 7.27
N SER A 185 -2.52 2.42 7.27
CA SER A 185 -1.83 3.41 8.13
C SER A 185 -2.10 3.26 9.62
N SER A 186 -2.36 2.05 10.11
CA SER A 186 -2.62 1.76 11.52
C SER A 186 -3.83 2.50 12.13
N VAL A 187 -4.71 3.08 11.32
CA VAL A 187 -5.93 3.74 11.80
C VAL A 187 -6.87 2.70 12.42
N GLY A 188 -7.35 2.95 13.63
CA GLY A 188 -8.25 2.05 14.36
C GLY A 188 -7.59 0.79 14.92
N ILE A 189 -6.26 0.65 14.87
CA ILE A 189 -5.53 -0.45 15.49
C ILE A 189 -5.30 -0.13 16.98
N THR A 190 -5.70 -1.04 17.85
CA THR A 190 -5.54 -0.88 19.30
C THR A 190 -4.91 -2.12 19.91
N ILE A 191 -3.84 -1.93 20.70
CA ILE A 191 -3.28 -2.98 21.57
C ILE A 191 -4.04 -2.96 22.88
N VAL A 192 -4.57 -4.11 23.27
CA VAL A 192 -5.47 -4.24 24.41
C VAL A 192 -4.91 -5.25 25.39
N GLU A 193 -4.79 -4.83 26.66
CA GLU A 193 -4.22 -5.66 27.73
C GLU A 193 -5.30 -6.30 28.62
N THR A 194 -6.49 -5.70 28.70
CA THR A 194 -7.56 -6.12 29.61
C THR A 194 -8.89 -6.39 28.90
N GLN A 195 -9.73 -7.26 29.50
CA GLN A 195 -11.08 -7.52 29.01
C GLN A 195 -11.99 -6.27 29.04
N GLU A 196 -11.72 -5.32 29.93
CA GLU A 196 -12.52 -4.10 30.05
C GLU A 196 -12.24 -3.17 28.87
N ASP A 197 -10.97 -2.92 28.57
CA ASP A 197 -10.55 -2.09 27.43
C ASP A 197 -10.96 -2.73 26.10
N PHE A 198 -10.97 -4.07 26.03
CA PHE A 198 -11.32 -4.83 24.84
C PHE A 198 -12.70 -4.46 24.29
N LYS A 199 -13.71 -4.36 25.15
CA LYS A 199 -15.08 -4.01 24.72
C LYS A 199 -15.17 -2.63 24.06
N ASN A 200 -14.39 -1.68 24.56
CA ASN A 200 -14.36 -0.33 24.01
C ASN A 200 -13.63 -0.33 22.65
N SER A 201 -12.46 -0.99 22.58
CA SER A 201 -11.67 -1.08 21.34
C SER A 201 -12.41 -1.79 20.21
N VAL A 202 -13.19 -2.85 20.53
CA VAL A 202 -14.03 -3.54 19.54
C VAL A 202 -15.12 -2.59 19.00
N ARG A 203 -15.82 -1.85 19.88
CA ARG A 203 -16.85 -0.89 19.44
C ARG A 203 -16.25 0.23 18.61
N GLU A 204 -15.08 0.71 18.99
CA GLU A 204 -14.35 1.73 18.26
C GLU A 204 -13.97 1.21 16.85
N ALA A 205 -13.41 0.01 16.73
CA ALA A 205 -13.06 -0.57 15.44
C ALA A 205 -14.27 -0.68 14.49
N PHE A 206 -15.44 -1.10 14.99
CA PHE A 206 -16.68 -1.09 14.20
C PHE A 206 -17.19 0.31 13.86
N SER A 207 -16.86 1.34 14.67
CA SER A 207 -17.32 2.72 14.41
C SER A 207 -16.70 3.35 13.17
N TYR A 208 -15.62 2.77 12.63
CA TYR A 208 -15.02 3.16 11.35
C TYR A 208 -15.81 2.70 10.12
N GLY A 209 -17.00 2.11 10.31
CA GLY A 209 -17.86 1.66 9.22
C GLY A 209 -17.52 0.26 8.70
N GLU A 210 -16.71 -0.49 9.43
CA GLU A 210 -16.37 -1.88 9.11
C GLU A 210 -17.55 -2.82 9.34
N THR A 211 -17.68 -3.81 8.48
CA THR A 211 -18.62 -4.91 8.63
C THR A 211 -18.03 -6.08 9.41
N GLU A 212 -16.71 -6.12 9.53
CA GLU A 212 -15.94 -7.13 10.24
C GLU A 212 -14.64 -6.55 10.79
N ILE A 213 -14.15 -7.13 11.88
CA ILE A 213 -12.87 -6.78 12.50
C ILE A 213 -12.02 -8.03 12.69
N VAL A 214 -10.70 -7.84 12.79
CA VAL A 214 -9.76 -8.90 13.19
C VAL A 214 -9.30 -8.64 14.62
N VAL A 215 -9.34 -9.67 15.45
CA VAL A 215 -8.69 -9.67 16.76
C VAL A 215 -7.57 -10.69 16.75
N GLU A 216 -6.37 -10.29 17.13
CA GLU A 216 -5.17 -11.11 17.09
C GLU A 216 -4.45 -11.14 18.43
N GLN A 217 -3.84 -12.25 18.75
CA GLN A 217 -2.84 -12.31 19.81
C GLN A 217 -1.73 -11.27 19.55
N TYR A 218 -1.40 -10.46 20.55
CA TYR A 218 -0.24 -9.59 20.45
C TYR A 218 1.07 -10.41 20.43
N VAL A 219 1.84 -10.24 19.40
CA VAL A 219 3.16 -10.85 19.25
C VAL A 219 4.23 -9.83 19.62
N LYS A 220 5.03 -10.13 20.64
CA LYS A 220 6.14 -9.29 21.04
C LYS A 220 7.39 -9.64 20.26
N GLY A 221 7.92 -8.70 19.49
CA GLY A 221 9.11 -8.93 18.67
C GLY A 221 9.69 -7.65 18.11
N ARG A 222 10.60 -7.80 17.15
CA ARG A 222 11.16 -6.73 16.31
C ARG A 222 10.29 -6.62 15.06
N GLU A 223 10.05 -5.41 14.59
CA GLU A 223 9.24 -5.14 13.40
C GLU A 223 10.11 -5.03 12.16
N PHE A 224 9.69 -5.71 11.09
CA PHE A 224 10.38 -5.75 9.81
C PHE A 224 9.42 -5.58 8.66
N SER A 225 9.96 -5.05 7.57
CA SER A 225 9.30 -5.05 6.27
C SER A 225 10.19 -5.78 5.26
N VAL A 226 9.56 -6.43 4.29
CA VAL A 226 10.24 -7.13 3.20
C VAL A 226 9.54 -6.82 1.88
N GLY A 227 10.23 -6.09 1.01
CA GLY A 227 9.80 -5.85 -0.35
C GLY A 227 9.90 -7.12 -1.20
N VAL A 228 8.93 -7.32 -2.08
CA VAL A 228 8.97 -8.39 -3.09
C VAL A 228 8.82 -7.73 -4.45
N VAL A 229 9.76 -7.95 -5.37
CA VAL A 229 9.75 -7.40 -6.73
C VAL A 229 9.93 -8.52 -7.73
N GLY A 230 8.99 -8.70 -8.65
CA GLY A 230 8.99 -9.80 -9.62
C GLY A 230 8.99 -11.18 -8.96
N GLY A 231 8.35 -11.32 -7.79
CA GLY A 231 8.29 -12.57 -7.02
C GLY A 231 9.55 -12.88 -6.20
N LYS A 232 10.54 -11.98 -6.15
CA LYS A 232 11.77 -12.14 -5.36
C LYS A 232 11.82 -11.17 -4.19
N ALA A 233 12.07 -11.69 -3.00
CA ALA A 233 12.19 -10.90 -1.78
C ALA A 233 13.49 -10.10 -1.77
N LEU A 234 13.39 -8.82 -1.41
CA LEU A 234 14.51 -7.91 -1.13
C LEU A 234 15.06 -8.13 0.30
N PRO A 235 16.21 -7.55 0.65
CA PRO A 235 16.73 -7.58 2.00
C PRO A 235 15.73 -6.99 3.01
N PRO A 236 15.46 -7.66 4.15
CA PRO A 236 14.59 -7.10 5.17
C PRO A 236 15.10 -5.75 5.70
N ILE A 237 14.16 -4.83 5.93
CA ILE A 237 14.41 -3.57 6.63
C ILE A 237 13.78 -3.64 8.03
N GLU A 238 14.54 -3.29 9.06
CA GLU A 238 14.03 -3.22 10.43
C GLU A 238 13.45 -1.85 10.71
N ILE A 239 12.28 -1.81 11.34
CA ILE A 239 11.58 -0.59 11.75
C ILE A 239 11.65 -0.51 13.28
N ILE A 240 12.35 0.50 13.79
CA ILE A 240 12.57 0.71 15.22
C ILE A 240 11.86 2.00 15.62
N PRO A 241 10.61 1.94 16.14
CA PRO A 241 9.93 3.12 16.65
C PRO A 241 10.70 3.75 17.82
N LYS A 242 10.88 5.08 17.83
CA LYS A 242 11.54 5.77 18.95
C LYS A 242 10.68 5.79 20.21
N THR A 243 9.38 5.76 20.07
CA THR A 243 8.41 5.73 21.17
C THR A 243 7.20 4.87 20.78
N GLY A 244 6.77 3.99 21.67
CA GLY A 244 5.50 3.28 21.55
C GLY A 244 5.41 2.29 20.39
N PHE A 245 4.41 2.48 19.53
CA PHE A 245 4.00 1.59 18.43
C PHE A 245 4.21 2.29 17.09
N TYR A 246 4.42 1.55 16.01
CA TYR A 246 4.55 2.09 14.65
C TYR A 246 3.18 2.45 14.09
N ASP A 247 2.62 3.56 14.57
CA ASP A 247 1.34 4.12 14.18
C ASP A 247 1.45 5.06 12.95
N TYR A 248 0.30 5.63 12.53
CA TYR A 248 0.25 6.59 11.42
C TYR A 248 1.26 7.73 11.58
N LYS A 249 1.31 8.32 12.77
CA LYS A 249 2.19 9.45 13.05
C LYS A 249 3.66 9.05 12.94
N THR A 250 4.00 7.86 13.44
CA THR A 250 5.36 7.31 13.40
C THR A 250 5.76 6.91 11.97
N LYS A 251 4.82 6.50 11.12
CA LYS A 251 5.05 6.15 9.70
C LYS A 251 5.42 7.36 8.84
N TYR A 252 4.82 8.51 9.08
CA TYR A 252 4.93 9.67 8.18
C TYR A 252 5.63 10.88 8.78
N GLN A 253 5.87 10.89 10.10
CA GLN A 253 6.64 11.96 10.74
C GLN A 253 8.14 11.66 10.64
N ALA A 254 8.86 12.51 9.94
CA ALA A 254 10.30 12.37 9.75
C ALA A 254 11.03 12.18 11.10
N GLY A 255 11.80 11.11 11.21
CA GLY A 255 12.59 10.80 12.39
C GLY A 255 11.84 10.21 13.58
N ALA A 256 10.57 9.81 13.45
CA ALA A 256 9.80 9.12 14.51
C ALA A 256 10.14 7.62 14.64
N ALA A 257 10.66 7.01 13.59
CA ALA A 257 11.26 5.68 13.60
C ALA A 257 12.72 5.74 13.09
N THR A 258 13.50 4.73 13.41
CA THR A 258 14.78 4.45 12.78
C THR A 258 14.61 3.24 11.89
N GLU A 259 14.99 3.37 10.62
CA GLU A 259 14.95 2.31 9.64
C GLU A 259 16.37 1.82 9.38
N VAL A 260 16.57 0.51 9.47
CA VAL A 260 17.89 -0.12 9.28
C VAL A 260 17.81 -1.09 8.11
N CYS A 261 18.45 -0.75 7.00
CA CYS A 261 18.48 -1.57 5.78
C CYS A 261 19.92 -1.71 5.26
N PRO A 262 20.45 -2.95 5.05
CA PRO A 262 19.84 -4.21 5.47
C PRO A 262 19.74 -4.30 6.99
N ALA A 263 18.76 -5.01 7.48
CA ALA A 263 18.55 -5.21 8.90
C ALA A 263 19.73 -5.96 9.56
N ASP A 264 20.04 -5.63 10.81
CA ASP A 264 21.05 -6.36 11.60
C ASP A 264 20.44 -7.65 12.17
N ILE A 265 20.50 -8.72 11.38
CA ILE A 265 19.91 -10.03 11.64
C ILE A 265 20.83 -11.15 11.18
N THR A 266 20.58 -12.38 11.66
CA THR A 266 21.31 -13.56 11.21
C THR A 266 20.88 -13.99 9.81
N HIS A 267 21.71 -14.75 9.12
CA HIS A 267 21.40 -15.37 7.81
C HIS A 267 20.14 -16.25 7.86
N GLU A 268 19.92 -16.93 8.98
CA GLU A 268 18.73 -17.74 9.21
C GLU A 268 17.48 -16.88 9.28
N GLN A 269 17.51 -15.78 10.05
CA GLN A 269 16.39 -14.84 10.16
C GLN A 269 16.07 -14.17 8.84
N ASP A 270 17.08 -13.73 8.08
CA ASP A 270 16.94 -13.19 6.71
C ASP A 270 16.22 -14.21 5.82
N GLY A 271 16.70 -15.44 5.77
CA GLY A 271 16.12 -16.49 4.94
C GLY A 271 14.68 -16.84 5.31
N ILE A 272 14.35 -16.86 6.61
CA ILE A 272 12.98 -17.10 7.10
C ILE A 272 12.03 -16.00 6.61
N MET A 273 12.41 -14.72 6.77
CA MET A 273 11.54 -13.61 6.40
C MET A 273 11.39 -13.48 4.88
N ARG A 274 12.46 -13.61 4.12
CA ARG A 274 12.39 -13.60 2.64
C ARG A 274 11.49 -14.73 2.13
N SER A 275 11.68 -15.95 2.62
CA SER A 275 10.82 -17.09 2.24
C SER A 275 9.36 -16.89 2.63
N ALA A 276 9.09 -16.29 3.80
CA ALA A 276 7.73 -15.98 4.22
C ALA A 276 7.09 -14.89 3.36
N ALA A 277 7.87 -13.86 2.96
CA ALA A 277 7.39 -12.80 2.08
C ALA A 277 7.05 -13.33 0.68
N GLU A 278 7.92 -14.16 0.08
CA GLU A 278 7.67 -14.78 -1.23
C GLU A 278 6.43 -15.69 -1.19
N LYS A 279 6.28 -16.51 -0.14
CA LYS A 279 5.07 -17.34 0.05
C LYS A 279 3.81 -16.50 0.24
N THR A 280 3.89 -15.39 0.98
CA THR A 280 2.76 -14.45 1.13
C THR A 280 2.36 -13.86 -0.21
N TYR A 281 3.35 -13.42 -1.00
CA TYR A 281 3.16 -12.88 -2.33
C TYR A 281 2.46 -13.89 -3.26
N GLU A 282 2.91 -15.13 -3.29
CA GLU A 282 2.29 -16.20 -4.08
C GLU A 282 0.87 -16.54 -3.57
N ALA A 283 0.70 -16.70 -2.26
CA ALA A 283 -0.57 -17.10 -1.65
C ALA A 283 -1.69 -16.08 -1.88
N LEU A 284 -1.36 -14.79 -1.89
CA LEU A 284 -2.29 -13.70 -2.13
C LEU A 284 -2.44 -13.35 -3.62
N HIS A 285 -1.80 -14.11 -4.53
CA HIS A 285 -1.79 -13.82 -5.97
C HIS A 285 -1.31 -12.40 -6.30
N LEU A 286 -0.29 -11.93 -5.56
CA LEU A 286 0.30 -10.62 -5.83
C LEU A 286 1.14 -10.66 -7.10
N GLU A 287 1.27 -9.50 -7.76
CA GLU A 287 1.97 -9.38 -9.03
C GLU A 287 2.86 -8.13 -9.02
N SER A 288 3.92 -8.16 -9.84
CA SER A 288 4.88 -7.08 -10.04
C SER A 288 5.67 -6.72 -8.78
N TYR A 289 5.07 -6.11 -7.79
CA TYR A 289 5.72 -5.73 -6.54
C TYR A 289 4.73 -5.66 -5.40
N ALA A 290 5.25 -5.81 -4.18
CA ALA A 290 4.49 -5.66 -2.93
C ALA A 290 5.46 -5.46 -1.76
N ARG A 291 4.93 -5.14 -0.60
CA ARG A 291 5.65 -5.10 0.67
C ARG A 291 4.90 -5.95 1.69
N VAL A 292 5.62 -6.78 2.42
CA VAL A 292 5.06 -7.68 3.44
C VAL A 292 5.67 -7.32 4.80
N ASP A 293 4.82 -7.06 5.78
CA ASP A 293 5.24 -6.60 7.10
C ASP A 293 5.19 -7.73 8.13
N PHE A 294 6.21 -7.82 9.00
CA PHE A 294 6.44 -8.92 9.93
C PHE A 294 6.77 -8.46 11.34
N ILE A 295 6.40 -9.29 12.32
CA ILE A 295 7.04 -9.30 13.63
C ILE A 295 7.90 -10.56 13.75
N LEU A 296 9.19 -10.39 14.05
CA LEU A 296 10.11 -11.46 14.38
C LEU A 296 10.21 -11.60 15.90
N ASP A 297 9.76 -12.72 16.44
CA ASP A 297 9.82 -13.01 17.88
C ASP A 297 11.21 -13.49 18.32
N LYS A 298 11.40 -13.65 19.63
CA LYS A 298 12.66 -14.16 20.20
C LYS A 298 12.97 -15.62 19.83
N GLY A 299 11.99 -16.36 19.34
CA GLY A 299 12.11 -17.75 18.88
C GLY A 299 12.45 -17.86 17.39
N ASN A 300 12.76 -16.74 16.71
CA ASN A 300 12.97 -16.65 15.26
C ASN A 300 11.72 -16.98 14.43
N ASN A 301 10.52 -16.81 14.99
CA ASN A 301 9.29 -16.95 14.24
C ASN A 301 8.93 -15.62 13.59
N ALA A 302 8.86 -15.58 12.27
CA ALA A 302 8.42 -14.40 11.51
C ALA A 302 6.90 -14.46 11.29
N TYR A 303 6.16 -13.64 12.01
CA TYR A 303 4.70 -13.54 11.90
C TYR A 303 4.33 -12.47 10.87
N CYS A 304 3.75 -12.88 9.75
CA CYS A 304 3.23 -11.96 8.74
C CYS A 304 2.00 -11.22 9.31
N LEU A 305 2.04 -9.90 9.25
CA LEU A 305 0.98 -9.00 9.71
C LEU A 305 0.03 -8.61 8.59
N GLU A 306 0.57 -8.15 7.47
CA GLU A 306 -0.15 -7.65 6.30
C GLU A 306 0.73 -7.65 5.05
N ALA A 307 0.10 -7.49 3.89
CA ALA A 307 0.78 -7.24 2.62
C ALA A 307 0.21 -5.96 1.99
N ASN A 308 1.10 -5.09 1.51
CA ASN A 308 0.75 -3.83 0.87
C ASN A 308 1.04 -3.93 -0.62
N THR A 309 0.02 -3.71 -1.46
CA THR A 309 0.12 -3.90 -2.92
C THR A 309 0.61 -2.67 -3.68
N LEU A 310 0.46 -1.49 -3.09
CA LEU A 310 1.01 -0.23 -3.58
C LEU A 310 1.81 0.46 -2.46
N PRO A 311 2.97 -0.11 -2.05
CA PRO A 311 3.80 0.48 -1.00
C PRO A 311 4.32 1.86 -1.42
N GLY A 312 4.68 2.68 -0.44
CA GLY A 312 5.24 4.01 -0.66
C GLY A 312 6.42 3.99 -1.63
N MET A 313 6.40 4.92 -2.56
CA MET A 313 7.38 5.05 -3.64
C MET A 313 8.12 6.40 -3.60
N THR A 314 8.39 6.93 -2.39
CA THR A 314 9.40 7.99 -2.24
C THR A 314 10.79 7.36 -2.04
N PRO A 315 11.90 8.03 -2.38
CA PRO A 315 13.25 7.48 -2.15
C PRO A 315 13.53 7.08 -0.70
N THR A 316 12.81 7.66 0.26
CA THR A 316 12.90 7.34 1.69
C THR A 316 11.87 6.30 2.14
N SER A 317 11.01 5.80 1.26
CA SER A 317 10.09 4.70 1.56
C SER A 317 10.85 3.37 1.68
N LEU A 318 10.29 2.41 2.41
CA LEU A 318 10.96 1.14 2.74
C LEU A 318 11.38 0.35 1.49
N LEU A 319 10.47 0.13 0.54
CA LEU A 319 10.76 -0.64 -0.67
C LEU A 319 11.92 -0.06 -1.52
N PRO A 320 11.99 1.26 -1.82
CA PRO A 320 13.15 1.84 -2.47
C PRO A 320 14.46 1.71 -1.70
N GLN A 321 14.43 1.78 -0.36
CA GLN A 321 15.62 1.57 0.46
C GLN A 321 16.12 0.12 0.37
N GLU A 322 15.22 -0.86 0.44
CA GLU A 322 15.54 -2.29 0.26
C GLU A 322 16.12 -2.57 -1.13
N ALA A 323 15.52 -1.99 -2.19
CA ALA A 323 16.02 -2.13 -3.56
C ALA A 323 17.42 -1.51 -3.73
N ALA A 324 17.70 -0.39 -3.09
CA ALA A 324 19.01 0.26 -3.14
C ALA A 324 20.12 -0.61 -2.54
N VAL A 325 19.83 -1.44 -1.53
CA VAL A 325 20.80 -2.42 -0.97
C VAL A 325 21.21 -3.47 -1.99
N GLU A 326 20.29 -3.87 -2.87
CA GLU A 326 20.57 -4.79 -4.00
C GLU A 326 21.18 -4.06 -5.22
N GLY A 327 21.50 -2.77 -5.09
CA GLY A 327 22.10 -1.97 -6.17
C GLY A 327 21.08 -1.47 -7.21
N ILE A 328 19.79 -1.57 -6.94
CA ILE A 328 18.72 -1.10 -7.82
C ILE A 328 18.41 0.36 -7.46
N GLY A 329 18.84 1.29 -8.33
CA GLY A 329 18.54 2.70 -8.17
C GLY A 329 17.04 3.01 -8.28
N TYR A 330 16.61 4.16 -7.75
CA TYR A 330 15.18 4.51 -7.70
C TYR A 330 14.50 4.52 -9.08
N ALA A 331 15.15 5.13 -10.09
CA ALA A 331 14.61 5.16 -11.45
C ALA A 331 14.60 3.76 -12.10
N ASP A 332 15.60 2.93 -11.82
CA ASP A 332 15.64 1.53 -12.26
C ASP A 332 14.56 0.69 -11.60
N LEU A 333 14.25 0.95 -10.33
CA LEU A 333 13.13 0.30 -9.63
C LEU A 333 11.79 0.64 -10.29
N CYS A 334 11.54 1.92 -10.62
CA CYS A 334 10.32 2.34 -11.32
C CYS A 334 10.17 1.64 -12.67
N GLU A 335 11.26 1.52 -13.47
CA GLU A 335 11.26 0.78 -14.72
C GLU A 335 11.06 -0.73 -14.52
N LEU A 336 11.68 -1.30 -13.49
CA LEU A 336 11.53 -2.73 -13.17
C LEU A 336 10.08 -3.07 -12.78
N ILE A 337 9.42 -2.20 -12.03
CA ILE A 337 7.99 -2.33 -11.70
C ILE A 337 7.13 -2.31 -12.97
N ILE A 338 7.39 -1.39 -13.91
CA ILE A 338 6.69 -1.35 -15.20
C ILE A 338 6.92 -2.63 -15.99
N LYS A 339 8.18 -3.06 -16.12
CA LYS A 339 8.54 -4.28 -16.84
C LYS A 339 7.83 -5.51 -16.28
N ASN A 340 7.90 -5.72 -14.96
CA ASN A 340 7.24 -6.85 -14.31
C ASN A 340 5.71 -6.79 -14.45
N SER A 341 5.14 -5.58 -14.43
CA SER A 341 3.71 -5.39 -14.64
C SER A 341 3.28 -5.71 -16.07
N LEU A 342 4.09 -5.39 -17.07
CA LEU A 342 3.79 -5.71 -18.47
C LEU A 342 3.82 -7.23 -18.73
N GLU A 343 4.57 -8.01 -17.96
CA GLU A 343 4.63 -9.46 -18.11
C GLU A 343 3.26 -10.14 -17.89
N LYS A 344 2.40 -9.59 -17.02
CA LYS A 344 1.05 -10.11 -16.79
C LYS A 344 0.13 -10.01 -18.02
N TYR A 345 0.38 -9.07 -18.92
CA TYR A 345 -0.39 -8.87 -20.17
C TYR A 345 0.15 -9.65 -21.37
N ASN A 346 1.24 -10.39 -21.19
CA ASN A 346 1.84 -11.24 -22.21
C ASN A 346 1.46 -12.73 -22.03
N ARG A 347 0.57 -13.02 -21.08
CA ARG A 347 0.09 -14.38 -20.78
C ARG A 347 -1.08 -14.79 -21.64
#